data_6d5aab9a531fd875944c6b576374f4f9
#
_entry.id   6d5aab9a531fd875944c6b576374f4f9
#
_cell.length_a   1.000
_cell.length_b   1.000
_cell.length_c   1.000
_cell.angle_alpha   90.00
_cell.angle_beta   90.00
_cell.angle_gamma   90.00
#
_symmetry.space_group_name_H-M   'P 1'
#
loop_
_entity.id
_entity.type
_entity.pdbx_description
1 polymer ?
#
loop_
_entity_poly.entity_id
_entity_poly.type
_entity_poly.pdbx_seq_one_letter_code
_entity_poly.pdbx_strand_id
1 'polypeptide(L)'
;MELNEITRTIIGCGIEVHKQLGPGLLESAYEECLAFELKQKGLRIERQKALPIQYKDIQLEYGYRIDLIVENAVVIELKSVDILHPLHEAQLLTYMKFAEKKVGLLMNFNVLVLKDGVKRFMR
;
A
#
# COMPACT_ATOMS: atom_id res chain seq x y z
N MET A 1 -7.02 -1.58 -17.32
CA MET A 1 -5.62 -1.23 -17.08
C MET A 1 -4.89 -2.46 -16.56
N GLU A 2 -3.74 -2.76 -17.13
CA GLU A 2 -2.93 -3.91 -16.70
C GLU A 2 -2.25 -3.67 -15.37
N LEU A 3 -1.89 -4.77 -14.67
CA LEU A 3 -1.25 -4.68 -13.36
C LEU A 3 0.02 -3.84 -13.37
N ASN A 4 0.86 -3.99 -14.39
CA ASN A 4 2.10 -3.21 -14.48
C ASN A 4 1.84 -1.72 -14.67
N GLU A 5 0.79 -1.37 -15.41
CA GLU A 5 0.41 0.03 -15.56
C GLU A 5 -0.13 0.60 -14.26
N ILE A 6 -0.93 -0.18 -13.54
CA ILE A 6 -1.46 0.25 -12.24
C ILE A 6 -0.32 0.51 -11.27
N THR A 7 0.60 -0.43 -11.13
CA THR A 7 1.73 -0.25 -10.19
C THR A 7 2.62 0.92 -10.59
N ARG A 8 2.87 1.11 -11.88
CA ARG A 8 3.66 2.24 -12.37
C ARG A 8 2.97 3.56 -12.03
N THR A 9 1.66 3.63 -12.24
CA THR A 9 0.88 4.83 -11.92
C THR A 9 0.90 5.12 -10.42
N ILE A 10 0.75 4.08 -9.59
CA ILE A 10 0.81 4.22 -8.15
C ILE A 10 2.16 4.79 -7.71
N ILE A 11 3.24 4.22 -8.21
CA ILE A 11 4.59 4.66 -7.85
C ILE A 11 4.81 6.10 -8.31
N GLY A 12 4.35 6.46 -9.51
CA GLY A 12 4.42 7.83 -9.99
C GLY A 12 3.67 8.82 -9.10
N CYS A 13 2.48 8.44 -8.64
CA CYS A 13 1.72 9.25 -7.70
C CYS A 13 2.44 9.37 -6.36
N GLY A 14 3.02 8.28 -5.89
CA GLY A 14 3.82 8.29 -4.66
C GLY A 14 5.03 9.22 -4.77
N ILE A 15 5.70 9.20 -5.91
CA ILE A 15 6.84 10.10 -6.15
C ILE A 15 6.38 11.56 -6.09
N GLU A 16 5.23 11.88 -6.67
CA GLU A 16 4.70 13.24 -6.61
C GLU A 16 4.40 13.66 -5.17
N VAL A 17 3.75 12.79 -4.40
CA VAL A 17 3.48 13.04 -2.98
C VAL A 17 4.78 13.29 -2.23
N HIS A 18 5.78 12.44 -2.45
CA HIS A 18 7.07 12.54 -1.75
C HIS A 18 7.82 13.83 -2.12
N LYS A 19 7.74 14.25 -3.37
CA LYS A 19 8.34 15.51 -3.79
C LYS A 19 7.73 16.70 -3.08
N GLN A 20 6.41 16.68 -2.89
CA GLN A 20 5.71 17.78 -2.25
C GLN A 20 5.90 17.80 -0.75
N LEU A 21 5.89 16.63 -0.10
CA LEU A 21 5.88 16.54 1.36
C LEU A 21 7.24 16.25 1.97
N GLY A 22 8.10 15.50 1.29
CA GLY A 22 9.35 15.01 1.85
C GLY A 22 9.13 13.92 2.88
N PRO A 23 10.22 13.41 3.50
CA PRO A 23 10.13 12.40 4.56
C PRO A 23 9.71 12.99 5.89
N GLY A 24 9.45 12.13 6.87
CA GLY A 24 9.29 12.55 8.28
C GLY A 24 7.87 12.80 8.74
N LEU A 25 6.86 12.61 7.89
CA LEU A 25 5.47 12.81 8.28
C LEU A 25 4.82 11.50 8.71
N LEU A 26 3.60 11.59 9.22
CA LEU A 26 2.82 10.42 9.63
C LEU A 26 2.34 9.64 8.42
N GLU A 27 2.18 8.33 8.58
CA GLU A 27 1.66 7.46 7.52
C GLU A 27 0.31 7.93 6.99
N SER A 28 -0.56 8.39 7.89
CA SER A 28 -1.89 8.87 7.52
C SER A 28 -1.84 10.08 6.57
N ALA A 29 -0.85 10.94 6.73
CA ALA A 29 -0.69 12.09 5.84
C ALA A 29 -0.33 11.63 4.43
N TYR A 30 0.59 10.69 4.31
CA TYR A 30 0.98 10.14 3.01
C TYR A 30 -0.18 9.37 2.36
N GLU A 31 -0.95 8.64 3.15
CA GLU A 31 -2.10 7.91 2.64
C GLU A 31 -3.13 8.85 2.03
N GLU A 32 -3.47 9.93 2.73
CA GLU A 32 -4.46 10.89 2.25
C GLU A 32 -4.00 11.55 0.95
N CYS A 33 -2.74 11.95 0.89
CA CYS A 33 -2.20 12.61 -0.29
C CYS A 33 -2.06 11.64 -1.47
N LEU A 34 -1.65 10.40 -1.21
CA LEU A 34 -1.57 9.38 -2.25
C LEU A 34 -2.97 9.07 -2.79
N ALA A 35 -3.96 8.94 -1.91
CA ALA A 35 -5.34 8.72 -2.33
C ALA A 35 -5.82 9.86 -3.23
N PHE A 36 -5.49 11.10 -2.90
CA PHE A 36 -5.83 12.25 -3.72
C PHE A 36 -5.24 12.11 -5.13
N GLU A 37 -3.94 11.82 -5.21
CA GLU A 37 -3.26 11.70 -6.50
C GLU A 37 -3.82 10.55 -7.34
N LEU A 38 -4.10 9.41 -6.71
CA LEU A 38 -4.66 8.26 -7.42
C LEU A 38 -6.04 8.55 -7.99
N LYS A 39 -6.88 9.26 -7.23
CA LYS A 39 -8.19 9.67 -7.72
C LYS A 39 -8.08 10.63 -8.90
N GLN A 40 -7.11 11.54 -8.86
CA GLN A 40 -6.86 12.46 -9.98
C GLN A 40 -6.49 11.70 -11.25
N LYS A 41 -5.90 10.53 -11.13
CA LYS A 41 -5.59 9.66 -12.27
C LYS A 41 -6.79 8.82 -12.71
N GLY A 42 -7.94 8.95 -12.04
CA GLY A 42 -9.14 8.20 -12.38
C GLY A 42 -9.14 6.76 -11.86
N LEU A 43 -8.27 6.42 -10.93
CA LEU A 43 -8.22 5.08 -10.37
C LEU A 43 -9.21 4.93 -9.23
N ARG A 44 -9.82 3.74 -9.15
CA ARG A 44 -10.69 3.39 -8.03
C ARG A 44 -9.82 2.96 -6.86
N ILE A 45 -10.14 3.46 -5.67
CA ILE A 45 -9.39 3.11 -4.48
C ILE A 45 -10.34 2.78 -3.34
N GLU A 46 -9.88 1.89 -2.45
CA GLU A 46 -10.51 1.64 -1.16
C GLU A 46 -9.47 1.92 -0.11
N ARG A 47 -9.83 2.72 0.89
CA ARG A 47 -8.91 3.10 1.98
C ARG A 47 -9.31 2.37 3.24
N GLN A 48 -8.32 1.94 4.01
CA GLN A 48 -8.52 1.29 5.31
C GLN A 48 -9.54 0.16 5.18
N LYS A 49 -9.33 -0.70 4.20
CA LYS A 49 -10.23 -1.80 3.87
C LYS A 49 -10.15 -2.87 4.95
N ALA A 50 -11.29 -3.18 5.57
CA ALA A 50 -11.35 -4.23 6.58
C ALA A 50 -10.91 -5.57 5.99
N LEU A 51 -10.10 -6.30 6.74
CA LEU A 51 -9.55 -7.58 6.31
C LEU A 51 -9.87 -8.65 7.35
N PRO A 52 -10.96 -9.41 7.18
CA PRO A 52 -11.22 -10.56 8.04
C PRO A 52 -10.24 -11.68 7.72
N ILE A 53 -9.82 -12.39 8.76
CA ILE A 53 -8.87 -13.50 8.64
C ILE A 53 -9.62 -14.78 8.86
N GLN A 54 -9.56 -15.68 7.89
CA GLN A 54 -10.19 -17.00 7.99
C GLN A 54 -9.19 -17.99 8.58
N TYR A 55 -9.52 -18.60 9.71
CA TYR A 55 -8.72 -19.68 10.29
C TYR A 55 -9.60 -20.91 10.39
N LYS A 56 -9.36 -21.88 9.52
CA LYS A 56 -10.19 -23.11 9.43
C LYS A 56 -11.66 -22.71 9.33
N ASP A 57 -12.50 -23.14 10.28
CA ASP A 57 -13.94 -22.86 10.24
C ASP A 57 -14.34 -21.56 10.91
N ILE A 58 -13.38 -20.78 11.43
CA ILE A 58 -13.70 -19.54 12.12
C ILE A 58 -13.17 -18.34 11.36
N GLN A 59 -13.90 -17.24 11.46
CA GLN A 59 -13.50 -15.97 10.88
C GLN A 59 -13.13 -15.01 12.01
N LEU A 60 -11.93 -14.46 11.92
CA LEU A 60 -11.43 -13.51 12.91
C LEU A 60 -11.64 -12.08 12.40
N GLU A 61 -12.23 -11.24 13.24
CA GLU A 61 -12.49 -9.85 12.90
C GLU A 61 -11.89 -8.96 13.98
N TYR A 62 -10.56 -8.87 13.98
CA TYR A 62 -9.82 -8.10 14.98
C TYR A 62 -9.43 -6.69 14.50
N GLY A 63 -10.06 -6.22 13.43
CA GLY A 63 -9.83 -4.87 12.98
C GLY A 63 -8.59 -4.70 12.10
N TYR A 64 -8.08 -5.79 11.53
CA TYR A 64 -7.01 -5.67 10.54
C TYR A 64 -7.52 -4.90 9.33
N ARG A 65 -6.70 -4.01 8.81
CA ARG A 65 -7.08 -3.17 7.68
C ARG A 65 -5.92 -3.04 6.71
N ILE A 66 -6.27 -2.99 5.44
CA ILE A 66 -5.32 -2.70 4.36
C ILE A 66 -5.38 -1.20 4.11
N ASP A 67 -4.23 -0.54 4.04
CA ASP A 67 -4.19 0.90 3.86
C ASP A 67 -4.91 1.33 2.58
N LEU A 68 -4.54 0.74 1.45
CA LEU A 68 -5.16 1.05 0.16
C LEU A 68 -5.25 -0.21 -0.70
N ILE A 69 -6.37 -0.34 -1.43
CA ILE A 69 -6.47 -1.28 -2.54
C ILE A 69 -6.82 -0.45 -3.77
N VAL A 70 -6.02 -0.59 -4.83
CA VAL A 70 -6.18 0.18 -6.05
C VAL A 70 -6.69 -0.72 -7.17
N GLU A 71 -7.75 -0.29 -7.84
CA GLU A 71 -8.40 -1.00 -8.95
C GLU A 71 -8.78 -2.44 -8.60
N ASN A 72 -9.08 -2.67 -7.32
CA ASN A 72 -9.40 -3.99 -6.79
C ASN A 72 -8.32 -5.02 -7.14
N ALA A 73 -7.08 -4.60 -7.32
CA ALA A 73 -6.00 -5.44 -7.84
C ALA A 73 -4.70 -5.33 -7.06
N VAL A 74 -4.35 -4.15 -6.57
CA VAL A 74 -3.04 -3.92 -5.94
C VAL A 74 -3.24 -3.48 -4.49
N VAL A 75 -2.62 -4.23 -3.58
CA VAL A 75 -2.60 -3.89 -2.14
C VAL A 75 -1.43 -2.96 -1.90
N ILE A 76 -1.68 -1.86 -1.19
CA ILE A 76 -0.62 -0.94 -0.79
C ILE A 76 -0.59 -0.84 0.72
N GLU A 77 0.62 -1.03 1.30
CA GLU A 77 0.88 -0.75 2.70
C GLU A 77 1.89 0.39 2.79
N LEU A 78 1.53 1.43 3.53
CA LEU A 78 2.35 2.62 3.68
C LEU A 78 3.09 2.57 5.01
N LYS A 79 4.35 2.98 4.97
CA LYS A 79 5.18 3.08 6.18
C LYS A 79 5.89 4.42 6.21
N SER A 80 6.22 4.85 7.42
CA SER A 80 7.06 6.03 7.64
C SER A 80 8.02 5.66 8.78
N VAL A 81 8.99 4.80 8.46
CA VAL A 81 9.92 4.21 9.42
C VAL A 81 11.35 4.36 8.94
N ASP A 82 12.30 4.30 9.87
CA ASP A 82 13.72 4.43 9.53
C ASP A 82 14.20 3.25 8.68
N ILE A 83 13.76 2.04 9.00
CA ILE A 83 14.16 0.83 8.30
C ILE A 83 12.96 -0.08 8.15
N LEU A 84 12.73 -0.59 6.92
CA LEU A 84 11.73 -1.61 6.69
C LEU A 84 12.23 -2.94 7.25
N HIS A 85 11.45 -3.54 8.14
CA HIS A 85 11.77 -4.84 8.72
C HIS A 85 11.20 -5.97 7.88
N PRO A 86 11.82 -7.16 7.92
CA PRO A 86 11.23 -8.33 7.25
C PRO A 86 9.79 -8.62 7.65
N LEU A 87 9.39 -8.27 8.89
CA LEU A 87 8.01 -8.44 9.33
C LEU A 87 7.03 -7.55 8.58
N HIS A 88 7.47 -6.36 8.15
CA HIS A 88 6.62 -5.48 7.33
C HIS A 88 6.31 -6.15 5.98
N GLU A 89 7.33 -6.79 5.39
CA GLU A 89 7.16 -7.50 4.11
C GLU A 89 6.28 -8.74 4.28
N ALA A 90 6.51 -9.50 5.36
CA ALA A 90 5.70 -10.66 5.67
C ALA A 90 4.24 -10.28 5.91
N GLN A 91 3.99 -9.16 6.58
CA GLN A 91 2.64 -8.66 6.81
C GLN A 91 1.93 -8.33 5.50
N LEU A 92 2.62 -7.67 4.58
CA LEU A 92 2.04 -7.37 3.27
C LEU A 92 1.66 -8.65 2.53
N LEU A 93 2.57 -9.63 2.51
CA LEU A 93 2.29 -10.93 1.86
C LEU A 93 1.10 -11.64 2.50
N THR A 94 1.01 -11.59 3.83
CA THR A 94 -0.12 -12.17 4.55
C THR A 94 -1.43 -11.47 4.16
N TYR A 95 -1.43 -10.14 4.12
CA TYR A 95 -2.61 -9.38 3.73
C TYR A 95 -3.02 -9.67 2.29
N MET A 96 -2.05 -9.77 1.39
CA MET A 96 -2.32 -10.13 -0.01
C MET A 96 -2.99 -11.50 -0.11
N LYS A 97 -2.54 -12.46 0.71
CA LYS A 97 -3.11 -13.81 0.74
C LYS A 97 -4.57 -13.77 1.14
N PHE A 98 -4.89 -13.12 2.27
CA PHE A 98 -6.27 -13.09 2.77
C PHE A 98 -7.18 -12.20 1.94
N ALA A 99 -6.64 -11.18 1.29
CA ALA A 99 -7.40 -10.34 0.35
C ALA A 99 -7.52 -10.99 -1.03
N GLU A 100 -6.82 -12.08 -1.27
CA GLU A 100 -6.79 -12.77 -2.56
C GLU A 100 -6.31 -11.86 -3.69
N LYS A 101 -5.24 -11.10 -3.41
CA LYS A 101 -4.61 -10.21 -4.38
C LYS A 101 -3.22 -10.71 -4.71
N LYS A 102 -2.82 -10.58 -5.97
CA LYS A 102 -1.55 -11.12 -6.48
C LYS A 102 -0.40 -10.14 -6.42
N VAL A 103 -0.68 -8.85 -6.32
CA VAL A 103 0.35 -7.81 -6.35
C VAL A 103 0.18 -6.89 -5.15
N GLY A 104 1.31 -6.56 -4.52
CA GLY A 104 1.33 -5.61 -3.42
C GLY A 104 2.53 -4.69 -3.51
N LEU A 105 2.38 -3.50 -2.98
CA LEU A 105 3.45 -2.52 -2.86
C LEU A 105 3.61 -2.14 -1.39
N LEU A 106 4.84 -2.20 -0.93
CA LEU A 106 5.24 -1.68 0.37
C LEU A 106 5.95 -0.37 0.10
N MET A 107 5.41 0.74 0.60
CA MET A 107 5.93 2.07 0.29
C MET A 107 6.32 2.78 1.58
N ASN A 108 7.62 2.91 1.81
CA ASN A 108 8.15 3.66 2.94
C ASN A 108 8.52 5.07 2.49
N PHE A 109 7.80 6.06 3.01
CA PHE A 109 8.01 7.45 2.65
C PHE A 109 9.12 8.13 3.44
N ASN A 110 9.61 7.49 4.50
CA ASN A 110 10.67 8.07 5.34
C ASN A 110 12.05 7.79 4.76
N VAL A 111 12.24 8.21 3.52
CA VAL A 111 13.48 8.04 2.75
C VAL A 111 13.76 9.33 1.98
N LEU A 112 15.00 9.52 1.55
CA LEU A 112 15.37 10.71 0.80
C LEU A 112 14.83 10.69 -0.63
N VAL A 113 14.81 9.50 -1.25
CA VAL A 113 14.28 9.30 -2.61
C VAL A 113 13.29 8.14 -2.53
N LEU A 114 12.05 8.38 -2.93
CA LEU A 114 10.98 7.39 -2.70
C LEU A 114 11.26 6.04 -3.32
N LYS A 115 11.86 5.97 -4.50
CA LYS A 115 12.11 4.68 -5.14
C LYS A 115 12.94 3.74 -4.27
N ASP A 116 13.75 4.28 -3.36
CA ASP A 116 14.55 3.47 -2.42
C ASP A 116 13.69 2.88 -1.30
N GLY A 117 12.47 3.39 -1.13
CA GLY A 117 11.55 2.91 -0.10
C GLY A 117 10.41 2.05 -0.66
N VAL A 118 10.40 1.76 -1.95
CA VAL A 118 9.31 1.00 -2.56
C VAL A 118 9.77 -0.42 -2.87
N LYS A 119 8.97 -1.39 -2.43
CA LYS A 119 9.18 -2.80 -2.76
C LYS A 119 7.89 -3.38 -3.33
N ARG A 120 8.02 -4.12 -4.42
CA ARG A 120 6.89 -4.78 -5.08
C ARG A 120 6.94 -6.27 -4.80
N PHE A 121 5.78 -6.83 -4.48
CA PHE A 121 5.63 -8.25 -4.19
C PHE A 121 4.58 -8.87 -5.09
N MET A 122 4.78 -10.13 -5.43
CA MET A 122 3.83 -10.93 -6.19
C MET A 122 3.60 -12.25 -5.46
N ARG A 123 2.37 -12.75 -5.56
CA ARG A 123 1.98 -14.05 -5.00
C ARG A 123 1.77 -15.04 -6.11
#